data_94614c336ff66cd6ac1e3cb8ad1877f3
#
_entry.id   94614c336ff66cd6ac1e3cb8ad1877f3
#
_cell.length_a   1.000
_cell.length_b   1.000
_cell.length_c   1.000
_cell.angle_alpha   90.00
_cell.angle_beta   90.00
_cell.angle_gamma   90.00
#
_symmetry.space_group_name_H-M   'P 1'
#
loop_
_entity.id
_entity.type
_entity.pdbx_description
1 polymer ?
#
loop_
_entity_poly.entity_id
_entity_poly.type
_entity_poly.pdbx_seq_one_letter_code
_entity_poly.pdbx_strand_id
1 'polypeptide(L)'
;MCTRGYLGMKSKVWALIILIFFMAFNAVSAQDIYAPYQPQNNEIIFNQSIYKIDVVDPKVSTNQKGINYPGLRGANQLVVYTPAFGFRTNTNEFGTEAIITGDTVTSLSGADSLIPANGIVISGHGKAKKWINENVMIGAKISIDLDKKIITSYITSDTFLYSARERIKEVQNMMLYYVQNNSNYNSKRTEQNISRANDFINKAQKNSEDSQKYASRAIEFANLAMSTVIPYDSDELKGVWIRPTFYNEKDIISTLDRLAQSGINNIFLETYYHGKTIFPSQTMTKYGFIRQNEDYCGFDPLRIWINEAHKRGIKVNIWFETFYVGNKPPETNAEYILAKKPEWANCKKKNADADFIDYSVSEHNGYFIDPANPEVQNFLYELLCEIITRYKPDGINLDYIRYPQSLDPSYSTYDLSNWGYTKYARNEFKNMYGVDPIELKTSDPLWYQWKFYRCNKVTNFVRRVSVLCRYNNIAITAVIFPNRAAAMDTKMQDWRTWSMSNFVDGFTPLFLTCDDKTATNLMGEVLRNKSASTKLYAGLFVTFMNGATSDLIKQIHAARKYSLSGVIIFDYAHMKDNYVEALTESVFKPNTKADVCIPGTTQTRENKRGR
;
A
#
# COMPACT_ATOMS: atom_id res chain seq x y z
N MET A 1 64.84 -30.70 -23.00
CA MET A 1 64.19 -32.02 -22.78
C MET A 1 63.20 -31.89 -21.64
N CYS A 2 61.98 -32.41 -21.80
CA CYS A 2 60.88 -32.54 -20.82
C CYS A 2 60.23 -31.27 -20.26
N THR A 3 59.23 -30.78 -20.97
CA THR A 3 58.02 -30.20 -20.41
C THR A 3 56.84 -30.32 -21.43
N ARG A 4 56.32 -31.52 -21.56
CA ARG A 4 55.00 -31.76 -22.23
C ARG A 4 54.33 -32.88 -21.47
N GLY A 5 53.31 -32.57 -20.64
CA GLY A 5 52.58 -33.64 -19.97
C GLY A 5 51.54 -33.23 -18.91
N TYR A 6 51.24 -31.93 -18.70
CA TYR A 6 50.31 -31.56 -17.63
C TYR A 6 49.08 -30.73 -18.03
N LEU A 7 48.89 -30.45 -19.29
CA LEU A 7 47.73 -29.66 -19.75
C LEU A 7 46.54 -30.49 -20.28
N GLY A 8 46.73 -31.81 -20.48
CA GLY A 8 45.65 -32.65 -21.07
C GLY A 8 44.65 -33.25 -20.09
N MET A 9 44.92 -33.26 -18.79
CA MET A 9 44.03 -33.91 -17.80
C MET A 9 43.07 -32.96 -17.12
N LYS A 10 43.37 -31.66 -17.02
CA LYS A 10 42.46 -30.67 -16.40
C LYS A 10 41.26 -30.30 -17.28
N SER A 11 41.42 -30.34 -18.61
CA SER A 11 40.32 -30.02 -19.52
C SER A 11 39.22 -31.12 -19.60
N LYS A 12 39.60 -32.38 -19.42
CA LYS A 12 38.64 -33.50 -19.41
C LYS A 12 37.84 -33.61 -18.10
N VAL A 13 38.44 -33.23 -16.99
CA VAL A 13 37.73 -33.20 -15.67
C VAL A 13 36.73 -32.05 -15.62
N TRP A 14 37.06 -30.88 -16.15
CA TRP A 14 36.13 -29.75 -16.25
C TRP A 14 34.98 -30.01 -17.23
N ALA A 15 35.24 -30.65 -18.36
CA ALA A 15 34.21 -31.06 -19.30
C ALA A 15 33.26 -32.11 -18.70
N LEU A 16 33.76 -33.03 -17.83
CA LEU A 16 32.94 -34.02 -17.16
C LEU A 16 32.12 -33.41 -16.03
N ILE A 17 32.65 -32.44 -15.28
CA ILE A 17 31.93 -31.71 -14.23
C ILE A 17 30.84 -30.82 -14.84
N ILE A 18 31.10 -30.16 -15.97
CA ILE A 18 30.07 -29.37 -16.70
C ILE A 18 29.00 -30.30 -17.28
N LEU A 19 29.35 -31.51 -17.76
CA LEU A 19 28.39 -32.46 -18.30
C LEU A 19 27.54 -33.09 -17.16
N ILE A 20 28.10 -33.31 -15.97
CA ILE A 20 27.37 -33.82 -14.79
C ILE A 20 26.46 -32.72 -14.22
N PHE A 21 26.85 -31.44 -14.25
CA PHE A 21 25.95 -30.32 -13.89
C PHE A 21 24.82 -30.10 -14.91
N PHE A 22 25.03 -30.39 -16.18
CA PHE A 22 23.97 -30.33 -17.20
C PHE A 22 23.05 -31.58 -17.20
N MET A 23 23.47 -32.72 -16.65
CA MET A 23 22.62 -33.92 -16.53
C MET A 23 21.82 -33.98 -15.22
N ALA A 24 22.05 -33.08 -14.25
CA ALA A 24 21.28 -33.02 -13.01
C ALA A 24 20.08 -32.05 -13.07
N PHE A 25 19.89 -31.30 -14.12
CA PHE A 25 18.62 -30.70 -14.43
C PHE A 25 17.78 -31.74 -15.21
N ASN A 26 17.29 -32.77 -14.51
CA ASN A 26 16.08 -33.42 -14.93
C ASN A 26 15.04 -32.31 -15.07
N ALA A 27 14.67 -31.97 -16.29
CA ALA A 27 13.51 -31.17 -16.55
C ALA A 27 12.35 -31.88 -15.84
N VAL A 28 11.93 -31.36 -14.67
CA VAL A 28 10.67 -31.75 -14.03
C VAL A 28 9.66 -31.54 -15.14
N SER A 29 9.03 -32.65 -15.61
CA SER A 29 8.06 -32.53 -16.69
C SER A 29 6.92 -31.66 -16.20
N ALA A 30 6.28 -30.89 -17.07
CA ALA A 30 5.10 -30.13 -16.70
C ALA A 30 4.05 -31.01 -16.01
N GLN A 31 3.98 -32.31 -16.36
CA GLN A 31 3.13 -33.29 -15.71
C GLN A 31 3.47 -33.57 -14.24
N ASP A 32 4.75 -33.48 -13.82
CA ASP A 32 5.15 -33.71 -12.43
C ASP A 32 4.82 -32.52 -11.53
N ILE A 33 4.72 -31.31 -12.12
CA ILE A 33 4.32 -30.07 -11.39
C ILE A 33 2.81 -30.04 -11.17
N TYR A 34 2.04 -30.73 -12.00
CA TYR A 34 0.56 -30.71 -12.03
C TYR A 34 -0.10 -32.00 -11.57
N ALA A 35 0.61 -32.86 -10.83
CA ALA A 35 -0.01 -34.05 -10.26
C ALA A 35 -1.25 -33.63 -9.46
N PRO A 36 -2.47 -34.00 -9.86
CA PRO A 36 -3.67 -33.53 -9.21
C PRO A 36 -3.67 -34.04 -7.77
N TYR A 37 -3.84 -33.10 -6.82
CA TYR A 37 -4.08 -33.48 -5.44
C TYR A 37 -5.28 -34.43 -5.39
N GLN A 38 -5.09 -35.57 -4.74
CA GLN A 38 -6.12 -36.55 -4.49
C GLN A 38 -6.38 -36.60 -2.98
N PRO A 39 -7.58 -36.21 -2.51
CA PRO A 39 -7.92 -36.34 -1.10
C PRO A 39 -7.71 -37.78 -0.62
N GLN A 40 -7.03 -37.93 0.52
CA GLN A 40 -6.85 -39.26 1.12
C GLN A 40 -8.17 -39.74 1.74
N ASN A 41 -8.38 -41.06 1.79
CA ASN A 41 -9.66 -41.68 2.20
C ASN A 41 -10.22 -41.26 3.57
N ASN A 42 -9.38 -40.62 4.44
CA ASN A 42 -9.76 -40.13 5.77
C ASN A 42 -9.65 -38.61 5.93
N GLU A 43 -9.41 -37.89 4.84
CA GLU A 43 -9.26 -36.45 4.90
C GLU A 43 -10.62 -35.75 4.88
N ILE A 44 -10.87 -34.89 5.88
CA ILE A 44 -12.11 -34.12 5.96
C ILE A 44 -11.93 -32.82 5.17
N ILE A 45 -12.65 -32.70 4.06
CA ILE A 45 -12.69 -31.51 3.23
C ILE A 45 -13.76 -30.56 3.79
N PHE A 46 -13.37 -29.36 4.18
CA PHE A 46 -14.29 -28.33 4.69
C PHE A 46 -14.82 -27.44 3.58
N ASN A 47 -13.99 -27.18 2.56
CA ASN A 47 -14.38 -26.42 1.39
C ASN A 47 -13.64 -26.98 0.17
N GLN A 48 -14.39 -27.15 -0.91
CA GLN A 48 -13.86 -27.45 -2.24
C GLN A 48 -14.44 -26.42 -3.19
N SER A 49 -13.58 -25.65 -3.84
CA SER A 49 -14.00 -24.61 -4.76
C SER A 49 -13.26 -24.72 -6.08
N ILE A 50 -14.00 -24.60 -7.16
CA ILE A 50 -13.48 -24.73 -8.53
C ILE A 50 -13.54 -23.36 -9.21
N TYR A 51 -12.51 -23.05 -9.99
CA TYR A 51 -12.48 -21.87 -10.85
C TYR A 51 -11.90 -22.20 -12.22
N LYS A 52 -12.23 -21.38 -13.22
CA LYS A 52 -11.71 -21.51 -14.57
C LYS A 52 -10.34 -20.89 -14.69
N ILE A 53 -9.40 -21.59 -15.32
CA ILE A 53 -8.12 -21.03 -15.75
C ILE A 53 -8.32 -20.35 -17.10
N ASP A 54 -7.99 -19.06 -17.19
CA ASP A 54 -8.12 -18.32 -18.44
C ASP A 54 -6.84 -18.40 -19.29
N VAL A 55 -5.68 -18.31 -18.64
CA VAL A 55 -4.37 -18.27 -19.30
C VAL A 55 -3.33 -19.02 -18.47
N VAL A 56 -2.45 -19.77 -19.15
CA VAL A 56 -1.22 -20.34 -18.57
C VAL A 56 -0.04 -19.68 -19.28
N ASP A 57 0.95 -19.21 -18.52
CA ASP A 57 2.15 -18.56 -19.01
C ASP A 57 1.87 -17.53 -20.11
N PRO A 58 1.24 -16.40 -19.76
CA PRO A 58 0.81 -15.42 -20.74
C PRO A 58 2.02 -14.90 -21.54
N LYS A 59 1.91 -14.95 -22.87
CA LYS A 59 2.96 -14.38 -23.72
C LYS A 59 3.06 -12.88 -23.43
N VAL A 60 4.27 -12.35 -23.50
CA VAL A 60 4.52 -10.91 -23.49
C VAL A 60 3.66 -10.29 -24.59
N SER A 61 2.64 -9.51 -24.19
CA SER A 61 1.81 -8.81 -25.15
C SER A 61 2.41 -7.45 -25.45
N THR A 62 2.45 -7.10 -26.72
CA THR A 62 2.80 -5.75 -27.15
C THR A 62 1.52 -4.94 -27.22
N ASN A 63 1.46 -3.80 -26.52
CA ASN A 63 0.31 -2.91 -26.69
C ASN A 63 0.37 -2.21 -28.06
N GLN A 64 -0.71 -1.46 -28.40
CA GLN A 64 -0.80 -0.69 -29.64
C GLN A 64 0.35 0.33 -29.86
N LYS A 65 1.18 0.57 -28.83
CA LYS A 65 2.34 1.49 -28.87
C LYS A 65 3.69 0.77 -28.90
N GLY A 66 3.71 -0.54 -29.12
CA GLY A 66 4.94 -1.32 -29.17
C GLY A 66 5.60 -1.61 -27.82
N ILE A 67 4.89 -1.39 -26.71
CA ILE A 67 5.40 -1.60 -25.37
C ILE A 67 5.10 -3.04 -24.94
N ASN A 68 6.13 -3.75 -24.50
CA ASN A 68 5.97 -5.09 -23.94
C ASN A 68 5.42 -5.00 -22.51
N TYR A 69 4.32 -5.69 -22.27
CA TYR A 69 3.77 -5.91 -20.93
C TYR A 69 3.94 -7.38 -20.56
N PRO A 70 4.96 -7.75 -19.79
CA PRO A 70 5.06 -9.10 -19.26
C PRO A 70 4.01 -9.31 -18.15
N GLY A 71 3.44 -10.49 -18.10
CA GLY A 71 2.61 -10.92 -16.98
C GLY A 71 1.25 -10.23 -16.82
N LEU A 72 0.64 -9.77 -17.91
CA LEU A 72 -0.68 -9.13 -17.83
C LEU A 72 -1.76 -10.11 -17.38
N ARG A 73 -2.36 -9.77 -16.22
CA ARG A 73 -3.68 -10.28 -15.84
C ARG A 73 -4.73 -9.42 -16.53
N GLY A 74 -5.58 -10.01 -17.34
CA GLY A 74 -6.78 -9.32 -17.85
C GLY A 74 -7.81 -9.10 -16.71
N ALA A 75 -8.75 -8.19 -16.93
CA ALA A 75 -9.87 -8.00 -16.01
C ALA A 75 -10.63 -9.32 -15.80
N ASN A 76 -10.83 -9.71 -14.53
CA ASN A 76 -11.52 -10.94 -14.12
C ASN A 76 -10.86 -12.27 -14.54
N GLN A 77 -9.62 -12.25 -15.03
CA GLN A 77 -8.91 -13.46 -15.44
C GLN A 77 -8.13 -14.09 -14.29
N LEU A 78 -8.13 -15.43 -14.26
CA LEU A 78 -7.20 -16.23 -13.47
C LEU A 78 -6.08 -16.70 -14.39
N VAL A 79 -4.85 -16.35 -14.04
CA VAL A 79 -3.63 -16.68 -14.77
C VAL A 79 -2.78 -17.62 -13.93
N VAL A 80 -2.25 -18.67 -14.55
CA VAL A 80 -1.27 -19.57 -13.94
C VAL A 80 0.11 -19.25 -14.52
N TYR A 81 1.08 -19.04 -13.65
CA TYR A 81 2.48 -18.84 -14.01
C TYR A 81 3.29 -20.04 -13.57
N THR A 82 4.02 -20.64 -14.51
CA THR A 82 4.92 -21.76 -14.28
C THR A 82 6.38 -21.31 -14.37
N PRO A 83 7.36 -22.14 -13.97
CA PRO A 83 8.77 -21.84 -14.16
C PRO A 83 9.18 -21.54 -15.62
N ALA A 84 8.38 -22.00 -16.60
CA ALA A 84 8.61 -21.72 -18.02
C ALA A 84 8.35 -20.25 -18.37
N PHE A 85 7.54 -19.54 -17.60
CA PHE A 85 7.31 -18.09 -17.77
C PHE A 85 8.54 -17.24 -17.39
N GLY A 86 9.27 -17.63 -16.34
CA GLY A 86 10.43 -16.92 -15.81
C GLY A 86 10.52 -16.94 -14.30
N PHE A 87 11.27 -16.00 -13.72
CA PHE A 87 11.50 -15.95 -12.28
C PHE A 87 10.38 -15.26 -11.49
N ARG A 88 9.63 -14.34 -12.14
CA ARG A 88 8.61 -13.51 -11.50
C ARG A 88 7.39 -13.37 -12.38
N THR A 89 6.25 -13.12 -11.75
CA THR A 89 4.97 -12.90 -12.46
C THR A 89 4.90 -11.54 -13.15
N ASN A 90 5.69 -10.55 -12.73
CA ASN A 90 5.70 -9.18 -13.23
C ASN A 90 4.30 -8.53 -13.26
N THR A 91 3.46 -8.88 -12.30
CA THR A 91 2.09 -8.34 -12.15
C THR A 91 2.10 -7.06 -11.30
N ASN A 92 0.98 -6.34 -11.27
CA ASN A 92 0.81 -5.15 -10.45
C ASN A 92 0.09 -5.45 -9.11
N GLU A 93 0.10 -4.47 -8.21
CA GLU A 93 -0.42 -4.54 -6.84
C GLU A 93 -1.95 -4.66 -6.71
N PHE A 94 -2.70 -4.50 -7.79
CA PHE A 94 -4.17 -4.48 -7.72
C PHE A 94 -4.81 -5.88 -7.73
N GLY A 95 -4.02 -6.92 -7.93
CA GLY A 95 -4.48 -8.31 -7.91
C GLY A 95 -4.25 -9.02 -6.58
N THR A 96 -4.35 -10.35 -6.64
CA THR A 96 -3.93 -11.29 -5.59
C THR A 96 -3.23 -12.47 -6.24
N GLU A 97 -2.19 -12.95 -5.60
CA GLU A 97 -1.41 -14.11 -6.03
C GLU A 97 -1.32 -15.14 -4.91
N ALA A 98 -1.37 -16.40 -5.28
CA ALA A 98 -1.04 -17.51 -4.38
C ALA A 98 0.15 -18.29 -4.95
N ILE A 99 1.18 -18.45 -4.13
CA ILE A 99 2.38 -19.21 -4.45
C ILE A 99 2.16 -20.65 -3.98
N ILE A 100 2.30 -21.60 -4.89
CA ILE A 100 2.03 -23.01 -4.65
C ILE A 100 3.32 -23.77 -4.89
N THR A 101 3.76 -24.56 -3.91
CA THR A 101 4.91 -25.46 -4.02
C THR A 101 4.40 -26.89 -3.89
N GLY A 102 4.67 -27.71 -4.91
CA GLY A 102 3.97 -28.99 -5.05
C GLY A 102 2.48 -28.75 -5.22
N ASP A 103 1.67 -29.30 -4.31
CA ASP A 103 0.22 -29.12 -4.27
C ASP A 103 -0.26 -28.11 -3.21
N THR A 104 0.64 -27.51 -2.44
CA THR A 104 0.30 -26.74 -1.25
C THR A 104 0.53 -25.25 -1.44
N VAL A 105 -0.44 -24.42 -1.05
CA VAL A 105 -0.28 -22.96 -0.98
C VAL A 105 0.68 -22.61 0.16
N THR A 106 1.81 -22.04 -0.17
CA THR A 106 2.86 -21.68 0.80
C THR A 106 2.87 -20.20 1.15
N SER A 107 2.35 -19.34 0.27
CA SER A 107 2.28 -17.91 0.52
C SER A 107 1.18 -17.25 -0.30
N LEU A 108 0.70 -16.10 0.19
CA LEU A 108 -0.18 -15.19 -0.54
C LEU A 108 0.54 -13.87 -0.74
N SER A 109 0.32 -13.23 -1.88
CA SER A 109 0.93 -11.95 -2.25
C SER A 109 -0.06 -11.09 -3.05
N GLY A 110 0.24 -9.81 -3.21
CA GLY A 110 -0.54 -8.92 -4.07
C GLY A 110 -0.05 -8.89 -5.51
N ALA A 111 1.27 -9.05 -5.71
CA ALA A 111 1.88 -8.83 -7.01
C ALA A 111 3.34 -9.34 -7.07
N ASP A 112 3.83 -9.46 -8.30
CA ASP A 112 5.23 -9.67 -8.65
C ASP A 112 5.92 -10.79 -7.85
N SER A 113 5.20 -11.89 -7.63
CA SER A 113 5.69 -13.03 -6.87
C SER A 113 6.83 -13.77 -7.58
N LEU A 114 7.76 -14.29 -6.78
CA LEU A 114 8.74 -15.26 -7.26
C LEU A 114 8.02 -16.58 -7.61
N ILE A 115 8.31 -17.11 -8.78
CA ILE A 115 7.78 -18.40 -9.22
C ILE A 115 8.69 -19.51 -8.69
N PRO A 116 8.20 -20.44 -7.86
CA PRO A 116 9.03 -21.51 -7.32
C PRO A 116 9.46 -22.48 -8.43
N ALA A 117 10.69 -22.98 -8.38
CA ALA A 117 11.20 -23.92 -9.38
C ALA A 117 10.41 -25.25 -9.42
N ASN A 118 9.83 -25.67 -8.31
CA ASN A 118 8.99 -26.86 -8.16
C ASN A 118 7.52 -26.53 -7.86
N GLY A 119 7.02 -25.44 -8.43
CA GLY A 119 5.67 -24.97 -8.16
C GLY A 119 5.17 -23.98 -9.19
N ILE A 120 4.14 -23.27 -8.82
CA ILE A 120 3.44 -22.30 -9.68
C ILE A 120 3.00 -21.10 -8.87
N VAL A 121 2.59 -20.04 -9.58
CA VAL A 121 1.86 -18.91 -8.99
C VAL A 121 0.52 -18.79 -9.73
N ILE A 122 -0.58 -18.77 -8.99
CA ILE A 122 -1.87 -18.37 -9.54
C ILE A 122 -2.09 -16.89 -9.24
N SER A 123 -2.57 -16.17 -10.21
CA SER A 123 -2.74 -14.72 -10.12
C SER A 123 -4.10 -14.30 -10.65
N GLY A 124 -4.82 -13.46 -9.91
CA GLY A 124 -6.17 -13.02 -10.26
C GLY A 124 -6.38 -11.53 -10.10
N HIS A 125 -7.24 -10.98 -10.97
CA HIS A 125 -7.80 -9.63 -10.87
C HIS A 125 -9.33 -9.71 -10.92
N GLY A 126 -10.05 -8.71 -10.36
CA GLY A 126 -11.50 -8.66 -10.37
C GLY A 126 -12.15 -9.92 -9.76
N LYS A 127 -12.96 -10.66 -10.52
CA LYS A 127 -13.66 -11.88 -10.06
C LYS A 127 -12.69 -13.00 -9.65
N ALA A 128 -11.59 -13.16 -10.37
CA ALA A 128 -10.57 -14.16 -10.03
C ALA A 128 -9.85 -13.78 -8.72
N LYS A 129 -9.54 -12.51 -8.49
CA LYS A 129 -9.04 -12.00 -7.21
C LYS A 129 -10.01 -12.34 -6.06
N LYS A 130 -11.30 -12.08 -6.26
CA LYS A 130 -12.32 -12.40 -5.26
C LYS A 130 -12.32 -13.89 -4.94
N TRP A 131 -12.29 -14.76 -5.96
CA TRP A 131 -12.27 -16.21 -5.76
C TRP A 131 -11.02 -16.66 -4.99
N ILE A 132 -9.82 -16.16 -5.35
CA ILE A 132 -8.58 -16.50 -4.60
C ILE A 132 -8.73 -16.10 -3.14
N ASN A 133 -9.17 -14.86 -2.85
CA ASN A 133 -9.29 -14.36 -1.49
C ASN A 133 -10.30 -15.14 -0.63
N GLU A 134 -11.35 -15.68 -1.23
CA GLU A 134 -12.41 -16.40 -0.53
C GLU A 134 -12.14 -17.91 -0.38
N ASN A 135 -11.33 -18.49 -1.29
CA ASN A 135 -11.22 -19.95 -1.39
C ASN A 135 -9.77 -20.47 -1.31
N VAL A 136 -8.78 -19.59 -1.28
CA VAL A 136 -7.37 -20.00 -1.23
C VAL A 136 -6.71 -19.39 0.01
N MET A 137 -6.18 -20.25 0.87
CA MET A 137 -5.44 -19.85 2.06
C MET A 137 -4.12 -20.62 2.17
N ILE A 138 -3.20 -20.13 2.97
CA ILE A 138 -1.92 -20.82 3.23
C ILE A 138 -2.23 -22.22 3.78
N GLY A 139 -1.59 -23.24 3.20
CA GLY A 139 -1.83 -24.66 3.52
C GLY A 139 -2.95 -25.32 2.71
N ALA A 140 -3.75 -24.55 1.94
CA ALA A 140 -4.75 -25.13 1.05
C ALA A 140 -4.08 -26.02 -0.02
N LYS A 141 -4.75 -27.10 -0.39
CA LYS A 141 -4.32 -28.00 -1.45
C LYS A 141 -4.91 -27.55 -2.77
N ILE A 142 -4.08 -27.52 -3.80
CA ILE A 142 -4.46 -27.08 -5.14
C ILE A 142 -4.31 -28.25 -6.13
N SER A 143 -5.35 -28.46 -6.92
CA SER A 143 -5.33 -29.36 -8.08
C SER A 143 -5.60 -28.58 -9.36
N ILE A 144 -4.82 -28.81 -10.39
CA ILE A 144 -4.97 -28.17 -11.70
C ILE A 144 -5.22 -29.25 -12.78
N ASP A 145 -6.29 -29.07 -13.53
CA ASP A 145 -6.61 -29.82 -14.72
C ASP A 145 -6.46 -28.88 -15.94
N LEU A 146 -5.34 -29.00 -16.64
CA LEU A 146 -5.04 -28.17 -17.80
C LEU A 146 -5.91 -28.48 -19.01
N ASP A 147 -6.36 -29.73 -19.16
CA ASP A 147 -7.20 -30.12 -20.28
C ASP A 147 -8.59 -29.50 -20.15
N LYS A 148 -9.15 -29.53 -18.96
CA LYS A 148 -10.43 -28.87 -18.64
C LYS A 148 -10.27 -27.38 -18.34
N LYS A 149 -9.03 -26.88 -18.19
CA LYS A 149 -8.72 -25.50 -17.78
C LYS A 149 -9.41 -25.12 -16.47
N ILE A 150 -9.32 -25.99 -15.47
CA ILE A 150 -9.88 -25.72 -14.14
C ILE A 150 -8.82 -25.85 -13.06
N ILE A 151 -9.00 -25.06 -12.00
CA ILE A 151 -8.27 -25.15 -10.76
C ILE A 151 -9.25 -25.48 -9.64
N THR A 152 -8.85 -26.35 -8.75
CA THR A 152 -9.63 -26.71 -7.56
C THR A 152 -8.81 -26.41 -6.32
N SER A 153 -9.39 -25.68 -5.39
CA SER A 153 -8.84 -25.45 -4.05
C SER A 153 -9.57 -26.33 -3.04
N TYR A 154 -8.81 -26.98 -2.19
CA TYR A 154 -9.31 -27.82 -1.10
C TYR A 154 -8.83 -27.22 0.24
N ILE A 155 -9.77 -26.93 1.12
CA ILE A 155 -9.50 -26.50 2.50
C ILE A 155 -9.91 -27.65 3.42
N THR A 156 -8.95 -28.15 4.18
CA THR A 156 -9.11 -29.31 5.06
C THR A 156 -8.68 -28.96 6.48
N SER A 157 -8.83 -29.89 7.42
CA SER A 157 -8.26 -29.72 8.77
C SER A 157 -6.76 -29.47 8.73
N ASP A 158 -6.05 -30.17 7.84
CA ASP A 158 -4.61 -30.01 7.68
C ASP A 158 -4.21 -28.64 7.15
N THR A 159 -5.05 -28.01 6.32
CA THR A 159 -4.87 -26.61 5.90
C THR A 159 -4.78 -25.66 7.09
N PHE A 160 -5.73 -25.78 8.03
CA PHE A 160 -5.74 -24.94 9.24
C PHE A 160 -4.54 -25.23 10.14
N LEU A 161 -4.17 -26.51 10.29
CA LEU A 161 -3.01 -26.89 11.10
C LEU A 161 -1.69 -26.41 10.47
N TYR A 162 -1.57 -26.48 9.16
CA TYR A 162 -0.43 -25.93 8.44
C TYR A 162 -0.32 -24.40 8.66
N SER A 163 -1.43 -23.69 8.43
CA SER A 163 -1.49 -22.25 8.65
C SER A 163 -1.15 -21.87 10.10
N ALA A 164 -1.65 -22.63 11.08
CA ALA A 164 -1.35 -22.37 12.49
C ALA A 164 0.14 -22.53 12.81
N ARG A 165 0.78 -23.59 12.28
CA ARG A 165 2.21 -23.83 12.48
C ARG A 165 3.09 -22.75 11.85
N GLU A 166 2.79 -22.37 10.61
CA GLU A 166 3.54 -21.28 9.94
C GLU A 166 3.35 -19.95 10.68
N ARG A 167 2.13 -19.66 11.15
CA ARG A 167 1.87 -18.47 11.95
C ARG A 167 2.64 -18.48 13.28
N ILE A 168 2.69 -19.60 13.99
CA ILE A 168 3.47 -19.74 15.23
C ILE A 168 4.93 -19.49 14.95
N LYS A 169 5.49 -20.03 13.87
CA LYS A 169 6.88 -19.83 13.47
C LYS A 169 7.20 -18.35 13.17
N GLU A 170 6.30 -17.65 12.45
CA GLU A 170 6.41 -16.21 12.21
C GLU A 170 6.42 -15.44 13.53
N VAL A 171 5.49 -15.74 14.44
CA VAL A 171 5.40 -15.10 15.77
C VAL A 171 6.66 -15.34 16.61
N GLN A 172 7.18 -16.57 16.62
CA GLN A 172 8.42 -16.89 17.35
C GLN A 172 9.63 -16.10 16.83
N ASN A 173 9.74 -15.93 15.51
CA ASN A 173 10.80 -15.10 14.93
C ASN A 173 10.67 -13.62 15.33
N MET A 174 9.44 -13.07 15.32
CA MET A 174 9.19 -11.70 15.78
C MET A 174 9.44 -11.54 17.28
N MET A 175 9.01 -12.51 18.09
CA MET A 175 9.23 -12.52 19.53
C MET A 175 10.73 -12.54 19.86
N LEU A 176 11.51 -13.36 19.17
CA LEU A 176 12.96 -13.40 19.33
C LEU A 176 13.61 -12.02 19.09
N TYR A 177 13.16 -11.31 18.04
CA TYR A 177 13.62 -9.95 17.78
C TYR A 177 13.33 -9.02 18.96
N TYR A 178 12.11 -9.03 19.52
CA TYR A 178 11.76 -8.14 20.64
C TYR A 178 12.48 -8.51 21.93
N VAL A 179 12.67 -9.80 22.21
CA VAL A 179 13.48 -10.26 23.36
C VAL A 179 14.92 -9.74 23.28
N GLN A 180 15.51 -9.72 22.09
CA GLN A 180 16.89 -9.26 21.89
C GLN A 180 17.04 -7.73 21.89
N ASN A 181 16.01 -6.98 21.50
CA ASN A 181 16.10 -5.53 21.25
C ASN A 181 15.28 -4.66 22.23
N ASN A 182 14.53 -5.26 23.16
CA ASN A 182 13.74 -4.55 24.14
C ASN A 182 13.82 -5.25 25.51
N SER A 183 14.62 -4.70 26.42
CA SER A 183 14.82 -5.27 27.77
C SER A 183 13.55 -5.37 28.62
N ASN A 184 12.52 -4.59 28.30
CA ASN A 184 11.24 -4.56 29.02
C ASN A 184 10.14 -5.36 28.29
N TYR A 185 10.51 -6.12 27.24
CA TYR A 185 9.54 -6.90 26.50
C TYR A 185 8.94 -8.03 27.33
N ASN A 186 7.62 -8.05 27.47
CA ASN A 186 6.88 -9.10 28.15
C ASN A 186 6.24 -10.06 27.14
N SER A 187 6.87 -11.22 26.96
CA SER A 187 6.43 -12.27 26.02
C SER A 187 5.29 -13.16 26.56
N LYS A 188 4.99 -13.09 27.85
CA LYS A 188 4.12 -14.06 28.57
C LYS A 188 2.79 -14.33 27.85
N ARG A 189 2.09 -13.29 27.42
CA ARG A 189 0.78 -13.45 26.75
C ARG A 189 0.93 -14.08 25.38
N THR A 190 1.95 -13.73 24.63
CA THR A 190 2.26 -14.31 23.32
C THR A 190 2.59 -15.81 23.48
N GLU A 191 3.43 -16.16 24.45
CA GLU A 191 3.78 -17.54 24.77
C GLU A 191 2.57 -18.37 25.18
N GLN A 192 1.67 -17.82 26.00
CA GLN A 192 0.42 -18.48 26.37
C GLN A 192 -0.47 -18.77 25.15
N ASN A 193 -0.55 -17.84 24.21
CA ASN A 193 -1.34 -18.03 22.98
C ASN A 193 -0.68 -19.08 22.07
N ILE A 194 0.66 -19.08 21.95
CA ILE A 194 1.39 -20.13 21.23
C ILE A 194 1.16 -21.50 21.86
N SER A 195 1.25 -21.60 23.20
CA SER A 195 1.00 -22.85 23.93
C SER A 195 -0.41 -23.39 23.65
N ARG A 196 -1.44 -22.53 23.73
CA ARG A 196 -2.82 -22.91 23.41
C ARG A 196 -3.00 -23.34 21.97
N ALA A 197 -2.38 -22.62 21.02
CA ALA A 197 -2.41 -23.03 19.62
C ALA A 197 -1.82 -24.44 19.43
N ASN A 198 -0.67 -24.74 20.05
CA ASN A 198 -0.05 -26.07 20.02
C ASN A 198 -0.91 -27.15 20.69
N ASP A 199 -1.57 -26.84 21.81
CA ASP A 199 -2.50 -27.77 22.47
C ASP A 199 -3.67 -28.14 21.54
N PHE A 200 -4.22 -27.17 20.81
CA PHE A 200 -5.28 -27.45 19.83
C PHE A 200 -4.77 -28.17 18.61
N ILE A 201 -3.56 -27.92 18.13
CA ILE A 201 -2.91 -28.73 17.05
C ILE A 201 -2.84 -30.18 17.50
N ASN A 202 -2.33 -30.45 18.72
CA ASN A 202 -2.21 -31.82 19.25
C ASN A 202 -3.58 -32.51 19.44
N LYS A 203 -4.62 -31.77 19.84
CA LYS A 203 -5.99 -32.29 19.96
C LYS A 203 -6.57 -32.62 18.58
N ALA A 204 -6.40 -31.77 17.58
CA ALA A 204 -6.88 -32.01 16.23
C ALA A 204 -6.26 -33.26 15.60
N GLN A 205 -4.98 -33.55 15.90
CA GLN A 205 -4.28 -34.72 15.38
C GLN A 205 -4.72 -36.04 16.07
N LYS A 206 -5.23 -35.96 17.29
CA LYS A 206 -5.63 -37.15 18.07
C LYS A 206 -7.12 -37.52 17.93
N ASN A 207 -7.95 -36.58 17.54
CA ASN A 207 -9.41 -36.76 17.50
C ASN A 207 -9.95 -36.40 16.12
N SER A 208 -10.42 -37.39 15.38
CA SER A 208 -10.96 -37.21 14.03
C SER A 208 -12.34 -36.54 14.01
N GLU A 209 -13.19 -36.76 15.01
CA GLU A 209 -14.56 -36.22 15.04
C GLU A 209 -14.59 -34.71 15.25
N ASP A 210 -13.74 -34.19 16.16
CA ASP A 210 -13.64 -32.75 16.47
C ASP A 210 -12.46 -32.06 15.75
N SER A 211 -11.80 -32.73 14.81
CA SER A 211 -10.58 -32.23 14.16
C SER A 211 -10.77 -30.84 13.58
N GLN A 212 -11.88 -30.57 12.89
CA GLN A 212 -12.21 -29.24 12.35
C GLN A 212 -12.27 -28.17 13.43
N LYS A 213 -12.97 -28.44 14.49
CA LYS A 213 -13.14 -27.50 15.61
C LYS A 213 -11.79 -27.18 16.27
N TYR A 214 -10.98 -28.20 16.52
CA TYR A 214 -9.66 -27.99 17.10
C TYR A 214 -8.68 -27.30 16.14
N ALA A 215 -8.70 -27.62 14.86
CA ALA A 215 -7.89 -26.95 13.85
C ALA A 215 -8.27 -25.47 13.70
N SER A 216 -9.56 -25.13 13.69
CA SER A 216 -10.04 -23.75 13.69
C SER A 216 -9.59 -22.99 14.95
N ARG A 217 -9.62 -23.61 16.12
CA ARG A 217 -9.12 -23.01 17.37
C ARG A 217 -7.60 -22.84 17.34
N ALA A 218 -6.85 -23.73 16.73
CA ALA A 218 -5.41 -23.62 16.62
C ALA A 218 -5.01 -22.36 15.84
N ILE A 219 -5.60 -22.12 14.67
CA ILE A 219 -5.30 -20.91 13.88
C ILE A 219 -5.79 -19.64 14.57
N GLU A 220 -6.92 -19.67 15.28
CA GLU A 220 -7.42 -18.55 16.08
C GLU A 220 -6.38 -18.12 17.14
N PHE A 221 -5.86 -19.05 17.94
CA PHE A 221 -4.84 -18.73 18.95
C PHE A 221 -3.49 -18.35 18.33
N ALA A 222 -3.12 -18.91 17.18
CA ALA A 222 -1.92 -18.49 16.45
C ALA A 222 -2.05 -17.03 15.94
N ASN A 223 -3.23 -16.64 15.45
CA ASN A 223 -3.51 -15.25 15.06
C ASN A 223 -3.53 -14.31 16.28
N LEU A 224 -4.06 -14.76 17.41
CA LEU A 224 -4.03 -13.99 18.66
C LEU A 224 -2.59 -13.82 19.17
N ALA A 225 -1.75 -14.85 19.04
CA ALA A 225 -0.31 -14.72 19.31
C ALA A 225 0.34 -13.66 18.42
N MET A 226 0.01 -13.63 17.12
CA MET A 226 0.47 -12.59 16.18
C MET A 226 0.04 -11.19 16.62
N SER A 227 -1.19 -11.01 17.08
CA SER A 227 -1.69 -9.71 17.55
C SER A 227 -1.08 -9.25 18.87
N THR A 228 -0.46 -10.15 19.64
CA THR A 228 0.15 -9.84 20.95
C THR A 228 1.66 -9.78 20.95
N VAL A 229 2.31 -10.11 19.83
CA VAL A 229 3.78 -10.19 19.76
C VAL A 229 4.48 -8.83 19.74
N ILE A 230 3.83 -7.81 19.20
CA ILE A 230 4.40 -6.45 19.10
C ILE A 230 4.11 -5.70 20.40
N PRO A 231 5.11 -5.20 21.15
CA PRO A 231 4.88 -4.40 22.35
C PRO A 231 4.22 -3.05 22.04
N TYR A 232 3.49 -2.50 23.00
CA TYR A 232 2.97 -1.14 22.90
C TYR A 232 4.13 -0.12 22.96
N ASP A 233 4.01 0.93 22.15
CA ASP A 233 4.88 2.09 22.17
C ASP A 233 4.02 3.37 22.34
N SER A 234 4.28 4.13 23.42
CA SER A 234 3.54 5.35 23.74
C SER A 234 3.87 6.50 22.80
N ASP A 235 5.10 6.55 22.30
CA ASP A 235 5.67 7.69 21.59
C ASP A 235 5.44 7.61 20.07
N GLU A 236 5.01 6.44 19.61
CA GLU A 236 4.72 6.19 18.21
C GLU A 236 3.48 6.95 17.73
N LEU A 237 3.56 7.55 16.55
CA LEU A 237 2.36 8.03 15.85
C LEU A 237 1.54 6.84 15.36
N LYS A 238 0.29 6.76 15.79
CA LYS A 238 -0.70 5.76 15.39
C LYS A 238 -1.81 6.48 14.65
N GLY A 239 -1.67 6.54 13.33
CA GLY A 239 -2.51 7.37 12.48
C GLY A 239 -3.52 6.61 11.64
N VAL A 240 -4.52 7.33 11.16
CA VAL A 240 -5.43 6.86 10.12
C VAL A 240 -5.80 8.00 9.18
N TRP A 241 -5.82 7.74 7.86
CA TRP A 241 -6.40 8.65 6.89
C TRP A 241 -7.92 8.53 6.90
N ILE A 242 -8.60 9.66 6.92
CA ILE A 242 -10.07 9.73 6.93
C ILE A 242 -10.54 10.61 5.78
N ARG A 243 -11.28 10.02 4.85
CA ARG A 243 -12.12 10.76 3.92
C ARG A 243 -13.48 10.95 4.60
N PRO A 244 -13.83 12.18 5.01
CA PRO A 244 -15.06 12.41 5.75
C PRO A 244 -16.26 12.19 4.83
N THR A 245 -17.17 11.33 5.29
CA THR A 245 -18.48 11.09 4.67
C THR A 245 -19.60 11.31 5.69
N PHE A 246 -19.31 12.09 6.71
CA PHE A 246 -20.18 12.31 7.86
C PHE A 246 -20.82 13.69 7.76
N TYR A 247 -22.14 13.74 7.78
CA TYR A 247 -22.94 14.93 7.53
C TYR A 247 -23.56 15.52 8.80
N ASN A 248 -23.19 15.01 9.98
CA ASN A 248 -23.65 15.52 11.26
C ASN A 248 -22.62 15.31 12.37
N GLU A 249 -22.76 16.08 13.45
CA GLU A 249 -21.85 16.07 14.59
C GLU A 249 -21.81 14.71 15.33
N LYS A 250 -22.95 14.04 15.47
CA LYS A 250 -23.06 12.77 16.19
C LYS A 250 -22.17 11.69 15.55
N ASP A 251 -22.16 11.60 14.24
CA ASP A 251 -21.37 10.60 13.52
C ASP A 251 -19.87 10.90 13.63
N ILE A 252 -19.48 12.18 13.62
CA ILE A 252 -18.09 12.60 13.86
C ILE A 252 -17.65 12.17 15.26
N ILE A 253 -18.48 12.46 16.29
CA ILE A 253 -18.21 12.11 17.68
C ILE A 253 -18.05 10.60 17.83
N SER A 254 -19.01 9.81 17.31
CA SER A 254 -18.95 8.34 17.42
C SER A 254 -17.73 7.74 16.71
N THR A 255 -17.33 8.32 15.59
CA THR A 255 -16.09 7.93 14.88
C THR A 255 -14.86 8.21 15.73
N LEU A 256 -14.76 9.38 16.31
CA LEU A 256 -13.62 9.76 17.17
C LEU A 256 -13.58 8.91 18.45
N ASP A 257 -14.74 8.57 19.03
CA ASP A 257 -14.81 7.64 20.17
C ASP A 257 -14.25 6.25 19.80
N ARG A 258 -14.65 5.72 18.64
CA ARG A 258 -14.11 4.45 18.13
C ARG A 258 -12.61 4.52 17.92
N LEU A 259 -12.09 5.59 17.32
CA LEU A 259 -10.67 5.78 17.07
C LEU A 259 -9.87 5.89 18.39
N ALA A 260 -10.35 6.67 19.36
CA ALA A 260 -9.73 6.76 20.67
C ALA A 260 -9.71 5.40 21.39
N GLN A 261 -10.82 4.65 21.33
CA GLN A 261 -10.90 3.29 21.86
C GLN A 261 -9.94 2.33 21.16
N SER A 262 -9.64 2.56 19.88
CA SER A 262 -8.67 1.77 19.10
C SER A 262 -7.21 2.13 19.37
N GLY A 263 -6.94 3.18 20.17
CA GLY A 263 -5.59 3.66 20.46
C GLY A 263 -4.98 4.54 19.35
N ILE A 264 -5.78 4.97 18.39
CA ILE A 264 -5.37 5.99 17.38
C ILE A 264 -5.15 7.32 18.09
N ASN A 265 -4.02 7.96 17.83
CA ASN A 265 -3.63 9.25 18.42
C ASN A 265 -3.47 10.37 17.39
N ASN A 266 -3.59 10.07 16.11
CA ASN A 266 -3.55 11.02 15.01
C ASN A 266 -4.57 10.67 13.93
N ILE A 267 -5.25 11.67 13.40
CA ILE A 267 -6.04 11.54 12.16
C ILE A 267 -5.45 12.44 11.08
N PHE A 268 -5.52 11.95 9.84
CA PHE A 268 -5.19 12.67 8.62
C PHE A 268 -6.52 12.90 7.88
N LEU A 269 -7.12 14.06 8.13
CA LEU A 269 -8.47 14.38 7.71
C LEU A 269 -8.47 15.06 6.34
N GLU A 270 -9.10 14.44 5.34
CA GLU A 270 -9.20 15.01 4.00
C GLU A 270 -10.08 16.26 4.02
N THR A 271 -9.42 17.40 3.95
CA THR A 271 -10.03 18.72 4.19
C THR A 271 -10.24 19.51 2.90
N TYR A 272 -9.34 19.34 1.95
CA TYR A 272 -9.45 19.83 0.58
C TYR A 272 -9.34 18.64 -0.37
N TYR A 273 -10.46 18.33 -1.02
CA TYR A 273 -10.68 17.12 -1.80
C TYR A 273 -11.38 17.43 -3.12
N HIS A 274 -10.83 16.96 -4.21
CA HIS A 274 -11.40 17.17 -5.55
C HIS A 274 -11.71 18.66 -5.86
N GLY A 275 -10.82 19.55 -5.42
CA GLY A 275 -10.98 20.99 -5.64
C GLY A 275 -12.06 21.66 -4.76
N LYS A 276 -12.53 20.99 -3.71
CA LYS A 276 -13.54 21.48 -2.78
C LYS A 276 -13.08 21.37 -1.33
N THR A 277 -13.55 22.26 -0.47
CA THR A 277 -13.30 22.20 0.98
C THR A 277 -14.47 21.56 1.70
N ILE A 278 -14.21 20.84 2.81
CA ILE A 278 -15.29 20.35 3.69
C ILE A 278 -15.84 21.44 4.60
N PHE A 279 -15.23 22.61 4.65
CA PHE A 279 -15.61 23.76 5.49
C PHE A 279 -15.97 24.98 4.61
N PRO A 280 -16.78 25.93 5.12
CA PRO A 280 -17.14 27.12 4.38
C PRO A 280 -15.95 28.07 4.24
N SER A 281 -15.27 28.03 3.09
CA SER A 281 -14.03 28.78 2.83
C SER A 281 -14.29 30.16 2.27
N GLN A 282 -13.62 31.17 2.86
CA GLN A 282 -13.59 32.54 2.35
C GLN A 282 -12.66 32.66 1.15
N THR A 283 -11.57 31.90 1.14
CA THR A 283 -10.62 31.86 0.01
C THR A 283 -11.30 31.30 -1.24
N MET A 284 -12.02 30.18 -1.14
CA MET A 284 -12.78 29.64 -2.27
C MET A 284 -13.75 30.67 -2.84
N THR A 285 -14.51 31.37 -1.97
CA THR A 285 -15.44 32.45 -2.37
C THR A 285 -14.72 33.61 -3.03
N LYS A 286 -13.56 34.05 -2.51
CA LYS A 286 -12.73 35.14 -3.07
C LYS A 286 -12.34 34.85 -4.52
N TYR A 287 -12.01 33.61 -4.84
CA TYR A 287 -11.64 33.20 -6.20
C TYR A 287 -12.83 32.82 -7.09
N GLY A 288 -14.06 32.92 -6.59
CA GLY A 288 -15.29 32.62 -7.32
C GLY A 288 -15.59 31.13 -7.49
N PHE A 289 -15.00 30.27 -6.65
CA PHE A 289 -15.20 28.83 -6.63
C PHE A 289 -16.30 28.44 -5.65
N ILE A 290 -16.72 27.17 -5.69
CA ILE A 290 -17.67 26.59 -4.73
C ILE A 290 -17.12 26.82 -3.31
N ARG A 291 -17.88 27.54 -2.49
CA ARG A 291 -17.48 27.93 -1.14
C ARG A 291 -17.15 26.74 -0.24
N GLN A 292 -17.89 25.63 -0.43
CA GLN A 292 -17.80 24.42 0.35
C GLN A 292 -18.37 23.26 -0.49
N ASN A 293 -17.93 22.03 -0.27
CA ASN A 293 -18.59 20.87 -0.85
C ASN A 293 -20.05 20.84 -0.43
N GLU A 294 -20.93 20.70 -1.40
CA GLU A 294 -22.40 20.81 -1.28
C GLU A 294 -22.98 19.85 -0.24
N ASP A 295 -22.34 18.70 -0.05
CA ASP A 295 -22.74 17.69 0.94
C ASP A 295 -22.67 18.21 2.38
N TYR A 296 -21.91 19.29 2.65
CA TYR A 296 -21.72 19.90 3.97
C TYR A 296 -22.38 21.28 4.09
N CYS A 297 -23.27 21.64 3.18
CA CYS A 297 -23.90 22.97 3.15
C CYS A 297 -24.58 23.31 4.48
N GLY A 298 -24.23 24.47 5.07
CA GLY A 298 -24.76 24.91 6.38
C GLY A 298 -24.11 24.26 7.62
N PHE A 299 -23.08 23.45 7.43
CA PHE A 299 -22.38 22.72 8.46
C PHE A 299 -20.87 22.97 8.34
N ASP A 300 -20.14 23.12 9.44
CA ASP A 300 -18.67 23.28 9.46
C ASP A 300 -18.03 22.06 10.14
N PRO A 301 -17.91 20.92 9.42
CA PRO A 301 -17.39 19.69 10.00
C PRO A 301 -15.93 19.81 10.46
N LEU A 302 -15.09 20.62 9.78
CA LEU A 302 -13.68 20.74 10.16
C LEU A 302 -13.52 21.25 11.59
N ARG A 303 -14.33 22.22 11.99
CA ARG A 303 -14.32 22.75 13.37
C ARG A 303 -14.68 21.67 14.39
N ILE A 304 -15.68 20.87 14.08
CA ILE A 304 -16.14 19.78 14.96
C ILE A 304 -15.08 18.71 15.06
N TRP A 305 -14.53 18.26 13.93
CA TRP A 305 -13.45 17.27 13.90
C TRP A 305 -12.27 17.69 14.80
N ILE A 306 -11.78 18.92 14.67
CA ILE A 306 -10.64 19.40 15.45
C ILE A 306 -11.00 19.50 16.94
N ASN A 307 -12.12 20.14 17.29
CA ASN A 307 -12.52 20.33 18.68
C ASN A 307 -12.75 18.98 19.39
N GLU A 308 -13.47 18.07 18.75
CA GLU A 308 -13.82 16.77 19.34
C GLU A 308 -12.62 15.80 19.37
N ALA A 309 -11.73 15.86 18.39
CA ALA A 309 -10.48 15.09 18.40
C ALA A 309 -9.57 15.54 19.57
N HIS A 310 -9.39 16.85 19.77
CA HIS A 310 -8.56 17.38 20.86
C HIS A 310 -9.09 16.99 22.23
N LYS A 311 -10.42 16.96 22.45
CA LYS A 311 -11.01 16.46 23.71
C LYS A 311 -10.63 15.00 24.03
N ARG A 312 -10.27 14.22 23.01
CA ARG A 312 -9.86 12.81 23.11
C ARG A 312 -8.36 12.60 23.05
N GLY A 313 -7.57 13.69 23.01
CA GLY A 313 -6.12 13.62 22.85
C GLY A 313 -5.67 13.17 21.46
N ILE A 314 -6.54 13.24 20.45
CA ILE A 314 -6.23 12.90 19.05
C ILE A 314 -5.80 14.18 18.33
N LYS A 315 -4.64 14.13 17.67
CA LYS A 315 -4.14 15.21 16.82
C LYS A 315 -4.78 15.15 15.43
N VAL A 316 -5.02 16.33 14.85
CA VAL A 316 -5.64 16.47 13.53
C VAL A 316 -4.63 17.04 12.54
N ASN A 317 -4.27 16.23 11.55
CA ASN A 317 -3.45 16.63 10.41
C ASN A 317 -4.37 16.86 9.20
N ILE A 318 -4.25 18.01 8.58
CA ILE A 318 -5.02 18.35 7.38
C ILE A 318 -4.48 17.57 6.19
N TRP A 319 -5.23 16.62 5.67
CA TRP A 319 -4.92 15.97 4.42
C TRP A 319 -5.41 16.86 3.27
N PHE A 320 -4.46 17.33 2.45
CA PHE A 320 -4.66 18.37 1.47
C PHE A 320 -4.21 17.88 0.08
N GLU A 321 -5.17 17.67 -0.84
CA GLU A 321 -4.90 17.31 -2.24
C GLU A 321 -4.40 18.54 -3.01
N THR A 322 -3.08 18.77 -3.04
CA THR A 322 -2.50 20.05 -3.42
C THR A 322 -2.79 20.47 -4.86
N PHE A 323 -2.33 19.70 -5.86
CA PHE A 323 -2.48 20.09 -7.28
C PHE A 323 -3.54 19.28 -8.02
N TYR A 324 -4.17 18.34 -7.36
CA TYR A 324 -5.28 17.56 -7.92
C TYR A 324 -6.61 18.23 -7.61
N VAL A 325 -7.49 18.33 -8.61
CA VAL A 325 -8.78 19.04 -8.47
C VAL A 325 -9.99 18.18 -8.82
N GLY A 326 -9.81 16.87 -8.86
CA GLY A 326 -10.90 15.91 -9.05
C GLY A 326 -10.89 15.24 -10.42
N ASN A 327 -11.89 14.40 -10.65
CA ASN A 327 -12.03 13.58 -11.87
C ASN A 327 -13.34 13.82 -12.63
N LYS A 328 -14.08 14.84 -12.25
CA LYS A 328 -15.28 15.26 -13.00
C LYS A 328 -14.90 16.30 -14.04
N PRO A 329 -15.40 16.19 -15.28
CA PRO A 329 -15.12 17.17 -16.32
C PRO A 329 -15.53 18.59 -15.88
N PRO A 330 -14.69 19.61 -16.12
CA PRO A 330 -14.94 20.98 -15.66
C PRO A 330 -16.27 21.56 -16.13
N GLU A 331 -16.70 21.21 -17.35
CA GLU A 331 -17.96 21.65 -17.95
C GLU A 331 -19.22 21.18 -17.20
N THR A 332 -19.10 20.20 -16.30
CA THR A 332 -20.24 19.67 -15.54
C THR A 332 -20.72 20.61 -14.44
N ASN A 333 -19.90 21.56 -14.00
CA ASN A 333 -20.30 22.61 -13.05
C ASN A 333 -19.47 23.87 -13.25
N ALA A 334 -20.14 24.98 -13.56
CA ALA A 334 -19.52 26.29 -13.83
C ALA A 334 -18.72 26.87 -12.64
N GLU A 335 -18.89 26.36 -11.44
CA GLU A 335 -18.16 26.80 -10.24
C GLU A 335 -16.93 25.94 -9.92
N TYR A 336 -16.64 24.90 -10.71
CA TYR A 336 -15.40 24.15 -10.56
C TYR A 336 -14.18 25.00 -10.90
N ILE A 337 -13.06 24.71 -10.25
CA ILE A 337 -11.81 25.47 -10.40
C ILE A 337 -11.44 25.63 -11.89
N LEU A 338 -11.41 24.53 -12.64
CA LEU A 338 -11.01 24.56 -14.04
C LEU A 338 -12.12 25.02 -15.00
N ALA A 339 -13.37 25.08 -14.57
CA ALA A 339 -14.43 25.76 -15.33
C ALA A 339 -14.28 27.28 -15.24
N LYS A 340 -13.88 27.80 -14.06
CA LYS A 340 -13.64 29.23 -13.82
C LYS A 340 -12.27 29.70 -14.30
N LYS A 341 -11.26 28.83 -14.18
CA LYS A 341 -9.86 29.12 -14.44
C LYS A 341 -9.25 28.03 -15.34
N PRO A 342 -9.70 27.90 -16.59
CA PRO A 342 -9.18 26.89 -17.51
C PRO A 342 -7.67 27.06 -17.78
N GLU A 343 -7.15 28.29 -17.69
CA GLU A 343 -5.73 28.63 -17.82
C GLU A 343 -4.85 28.08 -16.67
N TRP A 344 -5.45 27.59 -15.59
CA TRP A 344 -4.73 26.93 -14.51
C TRP A 344 -4.48 25.44 -14.78
N ALA A 345 -5.15 24.87 -15.80
CA ALA A 345 -5.04 23.46 -16.10
C ALA A 345 -3.63 23.06 -16.52
N ASN A 346 -3.16 21.96 -15.98
CA ASN A 346 -1.92 21.32 -16.41
C ASN A 346 -2.15 20.56 -17.73
N CYS A 347 -1.13 20.43 -18.56
CA CYS A 347 -1.24 19.72 -19.85
C CYS A 347 0.03 18.92 -20.18
N LYS A 348 -0.15 17.91 -21.02
CA LYS A 348 0.94 17.12 -21.60
C LYS A 348 1.59 17.82 -22.78
N LYS A 349 2.85 17.49 -23.07
CA LYS A 349 3.57 18.01 -24.24
C LYS A 349 2.77 17.84 -25.55
N LYS A 350 2.22 16.65 -25.77
CA LYS A 350 1.43 16.36 -27.00
C LYS A 350 0.14 17.17 -27.15
N ASN A 351 -0.35 17.74 -26.05
CA ASN A 351 -1.61 18.48 -25.96
C ASN A 351 -1.39 19.96 -25.57
N ALA A 352 -0.13 20.43 -25.62
CA ALA A 352 0.26 21.77 -25.13
C ALA A 352 -0.44 22.95 -25.82
N ASP A 353 -0.87 22.75 -27.05
CA ASP A 353 -1.61 23.76 -27.86
C ASP A 353 -3.07 23.33 -28.15
N ALA A 354 -3.59 22.36 -27.41
CA ALA A 354 -4.97 21.90 -27.56
C ALA A 354 -5.97 22.85 -26.88
N ASP A 355 -7.16 22.94 -27.45
CA ASP A 355 -8.27 23.78 -26.93
C ASP A 355 -9.13 23.06 -25.88
N PHE A 356 -8.64 21.99 -25.26
CA PHE A 356 -9.33 21.25 -24.21
C PHE A 356 -8.47 21.13 -22.95
N ILE A 357 -9.11 20.94 -21.80
CA ILE A 357 -8.45 20.68 -20.52
C ILE A 357 -8.01 19.23 -20.47
N ASP A 358 -6.69 18.99 -20.33
CA ASP A 358 -6.11 17.66 -20.31
C ASP A 358 -6.34 16.96 -18.95
N TYR A 359 -6.42 15.64 -18.96
CA TYR A 359 -6.60 14.81 -17.76
C TYR A 359 -5.70 13.59 -17.76
N SER A 360 -5.45 13.04 -16.57
CA SER A 360 -4.60 11.86 -16.36
C SER A 360 -5.43 10.59 -16.31
N VAL A 361 -5.40 9.81 -17.40
CA VAL A 361 -6.12 8.52 -17.48
C VAL A 361 -5.64 7.52 -16.43
N SER A 362 -4.35 7.49 -16.13
CA SER A 362 -3.76 6.59 -15.13
C SER A 362 -4.13 6.96 -13.69
N GLU A 363 -4.71 8.15 -13.49
CA GLU A 363 -5.10 8.67 -12.17
C GLU A 363 -6.61 8.97 -12.17
N HIS A 364 -7.40 7.97 -12.52
CA HIS A 364 -8.88 8.00 -12.51
C HIS A 364 -9.51 9.12 -13.35
N ASN A 365 -8.91 9.46 -14.49
CA ASN A 365 -9.27 10.62 -15.32
C ASN A 365 -9.15 11.96 -14.57
N GLY A 366 -8.16 12.05 -13.69
CA GLY A 366 -7.96 13.20 -12.80
C GLY A 366 -7.46 14.45 -13.51
N TYR A 367 -7.97 15.59 -13.09
CA TYR A 367 -7.56 16.92 -13.51
C TYR A 367 -6.60 17.53 -12.50
N PHE A 368 -5.60 18.25 -13.01
CA PHE A 368 -4.57 18.87 -12.19
C PHE A 368 -4.39 20.33 -12.59
N ILE A 369 -4.10 21.16 -11.60
CA ILE A 369 -3.69 22.56 -11.80
C ILE A 369 -2.15 22.63 -11.87
N ASP A 370 -1.65 23.64 -12.61
CA ASP A 370 -0.22 23.75 -12.92
C ASP A 370 0.59 24.29 -11.73
N PRO A 371 1.54 23.50 -11.17
CA PRO A 371 2.44 23.98 -10.13
C PRO A 371 3.32 25.16 -10.55
N ALA A 372 3.53 25.40 -11.84
CA ALA A 372 4.32 26.52 -12.32
C ALA A 372 3.56 27.86 -12.26
N ASN A 373 2.22 27.84 -12.31
CA ASN A 373 1.40 29.04 -12.33
C ASN A 373 1.39 29.75 -10.96
N PRO A 374 1.83 31.02 -10.86
CA PRO A 374 1.88 31.75 -9.59
C PRO A 374 0.49 32.01 -8.98
N GLU A 375 -0.56 32.18 -9.79
CA GLU A 375 -1.92 32.33 -9.27
C GLU A 375 -2.39 31.06 -8.57
N VAL A 376 -2.09 29.88 -9.14
CA VAL A 376 -2.35 28.56 -8.53
C VAL A 376 -1.63 28.45 -7.18
N GLN A 377 -0.34 28.77 -7.15
CA GLN A 377 0.43 28.73 -5.90
C GLN A 377 -0.10 29.71 -4.85
N ASN A 378 -0.53 30.92 -5.26
CA ASN A 378 -1.09 31.89 -4.33
C ASN A 378 -2.45 31.46 -3.79
N PHE A 379 -3.33 30.94 -4.63
CA PHE A 379 -4.62 30.39 -4.22
C PHE A 379 -4.46 29.27 -3.17
N LEU A 380 -3.64 28.27 -3.46
CA LEU A 380 -3.42 27.15 -2.53
C LEU A 380 -2.75 27.61 -1.22
N TYR A 381 -1.83 28.54 -1.30
CA TYR A 381 -1.19 29.15 -0.13
C TYR A 381 -2.19 29.93 0.75
N GLU A 382 -3.04 30.76 0.15
CA GLU A 382 -4.09 31.49 0.87
C GLU A 382 -5.09 30.54 1.52
N LEU A 383 -5.45 29.43 0.84
CA LEU A 383 -6.33 28.43 1.40
C LEU A 383 -5.71 27.74 2.63
N LEU A 384 -4.42 27.40 2.57
CA LEU A 384 -3.69 26.87 3.73
C LEU A 384 -3.57 27.90 4.85
N CYS A 385 -3.34 29.18 4.53
CA CYS A 385 -3.37 30.26 5.53
C CYS A 385 -4.74 30.33 6.25
N GLU A 386 -5.84 30.28 5.48
CA GLU A 386 -7.20 30.26 6.05
C GLU A 386 -7.40 29.08 7.01
N ILE A 387 -7.02 27.87 6.58
CA ILE A 387 -7.14 26.65 7.40
C ILE A 387 -6.35 26.82 8.71
N ILE A 388 -5.08 27.19 8.61
CA ILE A 388 -4.17 27.29 9.75
C ILE A 388 -4.65 28.37 10.74
N THR A 389 -4.99 29.56 10.27
CA THR A 389 -5.36 30.68 11.14
C THR A 389 -6.72 30.50 11.79
N ARG A 390 -7.68 29.94 11.06
CA ARG A 390 -9.08 29.80 11.50
C ARG A 390 -9.33 28.57 12.35
N TYR A 391 -8.65 27.45 12.05
CA TYR A 391 -8.94 26.15 12.65
C TYR A 391 -7.84 25.63 13.56
N LYS A 392 -6.59 26.07 13.40
CA LYS A 392 -5.42 25.70 14.23
C LYS A 392 -5.24 24.17 14.32
N PRO A 393 -5.07 23.46 13.19
CA PRO A 393 -4.79 22.04 13.21
C PRO A 393 -3.39 21.74 13.79
N ASP A 394 -3.10 20.47 14.08
CA ASP A 394 -1.79 20.05 14.59
C ASP A 394 -0.76 19.88 13.47
N GLY A 395 -1.19 19.62 12.25
CA GLY A 395 -0.31 19.41 11.11
C GLY A 395 -0.98 19.62 9.76
N ILE A 396 -0.13 19.80 8.74
CA ILE A 396 -0.50 19.77 7.32
C ILE A 396 0.16 18.54 6.68
N ASN A 397 -0.63 17.76 5.96
CA ASN A 397 -0.16 16.63 5.15
C ASN A 397 -0.43 16.93 3.68
N LEU A 398 0.62 17.26 2.93
CA LEU A 398 0.53 17.60 1.52
C LEU A 398 0.47 16.33 0.68
N ASP A 399 -0.69 16.06 0.12
CA ASP A 399 -0.88 15.01 -0.88
C ASP A 399 -0.99 15.61 -2.28
N TYR A 400 -0.85 14.80 -3.33
CA TYR A 400 -0.79 15.26 -4.72
C TYR A 400 0.14 16.48 -4.90
N ILE A 401 1.17 16.55 -4.06
CA ILE A 401 2.23 17.58 -4.11
C ILE A 401 3.24 17.21 -5.22
N ARG A 402 2.76 17.22 -6.45
CA ARG A 402 3.45 16.71 -7.62
C ARG A 402 2.71 17.04 -8.92
N TYR A 403 3.38 16.82 -10.03
CA TYR A 403 2.72 16.74 -11.33
C TYR A 403 1.93 15.43 -11.49
N PRO A 404 0.98 15.36 -12.44
CA PRO A 404 0.36 14.10 -12.83
C PRO A 404 1.40 13.09 -13.28
N GLN A 405 1.07 11.80 -13.18
CA GLN A 405 2.00 10.76 -13.59
C GLN A 405 2.29 10.79 -15.08
N SER A 406 3.56 10.98 -15.42
CA SER A 406 4.12 10.73 -16.75
C SER A 406 4.40 9.23 -16.94
N LEU A 407 4.62 8.80 -18.17
CA LEU A 407 5.14 7.46 -18.44
C LEU A 407 6.55 7.29 -17.88
N ASP A 408 6.99 6.04 -17.76
CA ASP A 408 8.36 5.72 -17.40
C ASP A 408 9.33 6.19 -18.51
N PRO A 409 10.53 6.70 -18.18
CA PRO A 409 11.53 7.13 -19.16
C PRO A 409 11.94 6.08 -20.21
N SER A 410 11.77 4.80 -19.93
CA SER A 410 12.03 3.70 -20.88
C SER A 410 11.06 3.66 -22.07
N TYR A 411 9.90 4.32 -21.97
CA TYR A 411 8.94 4.35 -23.05
C TYR A 411 9.31 5.36 -24.14
N SER A 412 9.21 4.97 -25.40
CA SER A 412 9.55 5.82 -26.55
C SER A 412 8.71 7.10 -26.66
N THR A 413 7.54 7.12 -26.01
CA THR A 413 6.63 8.28 -25.97
C THR A 413 6.72 9.08 -24.66
N TYR A 414 7.76 8.83 -23.86
CA TYR A 414 7.95 9.49 -22.56
C TYR A 414 7.90 11.01 -22.64
N ASP A 415 8.64 11.59 -23.57
CA ASP A 415 8.72 13.04 -23.74
C ASP A 415 7.38 13.67 -24.17
N LEU A 416 6.59 12.98 -25.00
CA LEU A 416 5.28 13.47 -25.46
C LEU A 416 4.19 13.37 -24.40
N SER A 417 4.29 12.41 -23.49
CA SER A 417 3.32 12.17 -22.40
C SER A 417 3.66 12.92 -21.11
N ASN A 418 4.78 13.65 -21.10
CA ASN A 418 5.22 14.44 -19.95
C ASN A 418 4.30 15.63 -19.69
N TRP A 419 4.11 15.96 -18.41
CA TRP A 419 3.25 17.05 -17.97
C TRP A 419 4.01 18.35 -17.70
N GLY A 420 3.27 19.47 -17.64
CA GLY A 420 3.80 20.79 -17.30
C GLY A 420 4.06 21.69 -18.49
N TYR A 421 3.52 21.39 -19.66
CA TYR A 421 3.75 22.16 -20.90
C TYR A 421 2.70 23.27 -21.11
N THR A 422 2.24 23.89 -20.03
CA THR A 422 1.33 25.05 -20.10
C THR A 422 2.00 26.23 -20.76
N LYS A 423 1.20 27.16 -21.33
CA LYS A 423 1.71 28.39 -21.95
C LYS A 423 2.57 29.20 -20.96
N TYR A 424 2.15 29.25 -19.69
CA TYR A 424 2.90 29.94 -18.64
C TYR A 424 4.29 29.31 -18.43
N ALA A 425 4.35 28.02 -18.16
CA ALA A 425 5.59 27.31 -17.89
C ALA A 425 6.56 27.38 -19.07
N ARG A 426 6.05 27.20 -20.29
CA ARG A 426 6.84 27.30 -21.54
C ARG A 426 7.45 28.69 -21.73
N ASN A 427 6.66 29.75 -21.58
CA ASN A 427 7.13 31.12 -21.72
C ASN A 427 8.18 31.47 -20.65
N GLU A 428 7.96 31.10 -19.40
CA GLU A 428 8.92 31.37 -18.32
C GLU A 428 10.25 30.64 -18.61
N PHE A 429 10.20 29.36 -18.97
CA PHE A 429 11.40 28.59 -19.32
C PHE A 429 12.12 29.18 -20.55
N LYS A 430 11.38 29.57 -21.59
CA LYS A 430 11.93 30.22 -22.78
C LYS A 430 12.63 31.52 -22.42
N ASN A 431 12.07 32.33 -21.54
CA ASN A 431 12.69 33.56 -21.06
C ASN A 431 13.99 33.31 -20.31
N MET A 432 14.09 32.18 -19.58
CA MET A 432 15.28 31.81 -18.82
C MET A 432 16.39 31.18 -19.67
N TYR A 433 16.03 30.36 -20.67
CA TYR A 433 16.97 29.50 -21.39
C TYR A 433 16.99 29.74 -22.93
N GLY A 434 16.15 30.62 -23.45
CA GLY A 434 16.10 30.98 -24.86
C GLY A 434 15.39 29.96 -25.78
N VAL A 435 14.94 28.82 -25.24
CA VAL A 435 14.32 27.73 -26.00
C VAL A 435 12.96 27.38 -25.41
N ASP A 436 11.95 27.18 -26.24
CA ASP A 436 10.67 26.66 -25.80
C ASP A 436 10.81 25.15 -25.48
N PRO A 437 10.48 24.70 -24.26
CA PRO A 437 10.67 23.31 -23.87
C PRO A 437 9.84 22.30 -24.71
N ILE A 438 8.86 22.75 -25.47
CA ILE A 438 8.12 21.90 -26.40
C ILE A 438 9.01 21.35 -27.53
N GLU A 439 10.09 22.08 -27.85
CA GLU A 439 11.06 21.69 -28.89
C GLU A 439 12.08 20.66 -28.37
N LEU A 440 12.24 20.56 -27.04
CA LEU A 440 13.24 19.68 -26.43
C LEU A 440 12.87 18.20 -26.57
N LYS A 441 13.89 17.38 -26.84
CA LYS A 441 13.84 15.92 -26.73
C LYS A 441 14.61 15.49 -25.47
N THR A 442 14.39 14.27 -25.01
CA THR A 442 15.10 13.70 -23.86
C THR A 442 16.62 13.64 -24.02
N SER A 443 17.11 13.66 -25.27
CA SER A 443 18.52 13.70 -25.62
C SER A 443 19.15 15.10 -25.59
N ASP A 444 18.35 16.16 -25.50
CA ASP A 444 18.86 17.52 -25.55
C ASP A 444 19.50 17.94 -24.22
N PRO A 445 20.60 18.71 -24.23
CA PRO A 445 21.25 19.16 -23.00
C PRO A 445 20.33 19.94 -22.04
N LEU A 446 19.39 20.72 -22.58
CA LEU A 446 18.43 21.50 -21.80
C LEU A 446 17.25 20.67 -21.26
N TRP A 447 17.10 19.39 -21.66
CA TRP A 447 16.05 18.52 -21.11
C TRP A 447 16.15 18.38 -19.60
N TYR A 448 17.37 18.25 -19.08
CA TYR A 448 17.59 18.17 -17.64
C TYR A 448 17.18 19.45 -16.92
N GLN A 449 17.45 20.62 -17.52
CA GLN A 449 17.02 21.91 -16.98
C GLN A 449 15.50 22.04 -16.96
N TRP A 450 14.82 21.55 -18.00
CA TRP A 450 13.36 21.51 -18.04
C TRP A 450 12.76 20.61 -16.94
N LYS A 451 13.32 19.42 -16.73
CA LYS A 451 12.93 18.55 -15.64
C LYS A 451 13.12 19.23 -14.28
N PHE A 452 14.29 19.81 -14.08
CA PHE A 452 14.65 20.50 -12.84
C PHE A 452 13.78 21.75 -12.58
N TYR A 453 13.45 22.50 -13.62
CA TYR A 453 12.52 23.64 -13.54
C TYR A 453 11.17 23.19 -12.96
N ARG A 454 10.58 22.13 -13.47
CA ARG A 454 9.29 21.61 -12.98
C ARG A 454 9.38 21.09 -11.53
N CYS A 455 10.43 20.34 -11.20
CA CYS A 455 10.69 19.92 -9.82
C CYS A 455 10.80 21.12 -8.87
N ASN A 456 11.48 22.18 -9.30
CA ASN A 456 11.65 23.39 -8.49
C ASN A 456 10.34 24.15 -8.25
N LYS A 457 9.38 24.11 -9.18
CA LYS A 457 8.07 24.74 -8.97
C LYS A 457 7.32 24.07 -7.80
N VAL A 458 7.34 22.75 -7.74
CA VAL A 458 6.77 22.00 -6.60
C VAL A 458 7.57 22.27 -5.32
N THR A 459 8.89 22.19 -5.38
CA THR A 459 9.79 22.41 -4.24
C THR A 459 9.63 23.82 -3.64
N ASN A 460 9.48 24.85 -4.48
CA ASN A 460 9.25 26.23 -4.02
C ASN A 460 7.91 26.37 -3.30
N PHE A 461 6.87 25.68 -3.75
CA PHE A 461 5.59 25.66 -3.04
C PHE A 461 5.74 24.98 -1.67
N VAL A 462 6.37 23.80 -1.59
CA VAL A 462 6.65 23.11 -0.33
C VAL A 462 7.43 24.02 0.63
N ARG A 463 8.46 24.72 0.13
CA ARG A 463 9.23 25.70 0.91
C ARG A 463 8.36 26.83 1.47
N ARG A 464 7.46 27.40 0.65
CA ARG A 464 6.53 28.46 1.10
C ARG A 464 5.61 27.96 2.22
N VAL A 465 5.03 26.77 2.05
CA VAL A 465 4.16 26.14 3.06
C VAL A 465 4.97 25.81 4.33
N SER A 466 6.21 25.35 4.20
CA SER A 466 7.10 25.10 5.33
C SER A 466 7.30 26.34 6.20
N VAL A 467 7.54 27.49 5.58
CA VAL A 467 7.69 28.76 6.30
C VAL A 467 6.40 29.12 7.05
N LEU A 468 5.25 28.96 6.40
CA LEU A 468 3.93 29.20 7.00
C LEU A 468 3.68 28.29 8.21
N CYS A 469 3.95 26.98 8.07
CA CYS A 469 3.75 26.01 9.13
C CYS A 469 4.66 26.30 10.35
N ARG A 470 5.94 26.59 10.10
CA ARG A 470 6.89 26.92 11.17
C ARG A 470 6.50 28.19 11.94
N TYR A 471 6.07 29.24 11.23
CA TYR A 471 5.60 30.47 11.87
C TYR A 471 4.41 30.20 12.81
N ASN A 472 3.59 29.21 12.52
CA ASN A 472 2.40 28.84 13.31
C ASN A 472 2.62 27.64 14.24
N ASN A 473 3.84 27.10 14.37
CA ASN A 473 4.17 25.90 15.14
C ASN A 473 3.34 24.66 14.75
N ILE A 474 3.10 24.49 13.45
CA ILE A 474 2.33 23.38 12.87
C ILE A 474 3.28 22.42 12.15
N ALA A 475 3.11 21.13 12.35
CA ALA A 475 3.89 20.11 11.66
C ALA A 475 3.55 20.07 10.16
N ILE A 476 4.56 19.87 9.32
CA ILE A 476 4.38 19.66 7.87
C ILE A 476 4.90 18.30 7.46
N THR A 477 4.03 17.51 6.85
CA THR A 477 4.37 16.21 6.26
C THR A 477 3.95 16.17 4.79
N ALA A 478 4.55 15.26 4.02
CA ALA A 478 4.21 15.07 2.62
C ALA A 478 4.01 13.60 2.28
N VAL A 479 2.98 13.33 1.47
CA VAL A 479 2.77 12.03 0.82
C VAL A 479 3.74 11.92 -0.34
N ILE A 480 4.58 10.87 -0.32
CA ILE A 480 5.62 10.67 -1.34
C ILE A 480 5.55 9.26 -1.95
N PHE A 481 6.05 9.15 -3.17
CA PHE A 481 6.32 7.86 -3.78
C PHE A 481 7.70 7.37 -3.35
N PRO A 482 7.83 6.17 -2.77
CA PRO A 482 9.07 5.70 -2.13
C PRO A 482 10.28 5.65 -3.07
N ASN A 483 10.10 5.19 -4.32
CA ASN A 483 11.18 5.16 -5.30
C ASN A 483 11.53 6.58 -5.74
N ARG A 484 12.70 7.07 -5.30
CA ARG A 484 13.13 8.44 -5.54
C ARG A 484 13.27 8.78 -7.03
N ALA A 485 13.88 7.89 -7.80
CA ALA A 485 14.12 8.15 -9.22
C ALA A 485 12.79 8.22 -9.98
N ALA A 486 11.92 7.24 -9.77
CA ALA A 486 10.60 7.22 -10.39
C ALA A 486 9.75 8.43 -9.94
N ALA A 487 9.77 8.82 -8.67
CA ALA A 487 9.05 9.99 -8.17
C ALA A 487 9.51 11.27 -8.86
N MET A 488 10.82 11.43 -9.07
CA MET A 488 11.40 12.59 -9.74
C MET A 488 11.13 12.58 -11.25
N ASP A 489 11.28 11.43 -11.91
CA ASP A 489 11.19 11.32 -13.36
C ASP A 489 9.75 11.28 -13.89
N THR A 490 8.83 10.68 -13.13
CA THR A 490 7.45 10.50 -13.60
C THR A 490 6.44 11.46 -12.97
N LYS A 491 6.80 12.10 -11.83
CA LYS A 491 5.89 12.94 -11.04
C LYS A 491 6.46 14.31 -10.68
N MET A 492 7.71 14.60 -11.03
CA MET A 492 8.44 15.82 -10.65
C MET A 492 8.45 16.05 -9.13
N GLN A 493 8.49 14.97 -8.34
CA GLN A 493 8.45 14.99 -6.89
C GLN A 493 9.87 14.79 -6.33
N ASP A 494 10.63 15.89 -6.16
CA ASP A 494 12.00 15.87 -5.61
C ASP A 494 11.96 15.92 -4.07
N TRP A 495 11.36 14.91 -3.45
CA TRP A 495 11.21 14.83 -2.00
C TRP A 495 12.56 14.72 -1.26
N ARG A 496 13.63 14.27 -1.91
CA ARG A 496 14.97 14.27 -1.28
C ARG A 496 15.43 15.68 -0.98
N THR A 497 15.27 16.61 -1.90
CA THR A 497 15.57 18.02 -1.70
C THR A 497 14.75 18.61 -0.56
N TRP A 498 13.47 18.27 -0.42
CA TRP A 498 12.63 18.76 0.69
C TRP A 498 13.15 18.29 2.04
N SER A 499 13.59 17.05 2.14
CA SER A 499 14.17 16.46 3.34
C SER A 499 15.53 17.08 3.68
N MET A 500 16.45 17.14 2.71
CA MET A 500 17.80 17.69 2.93
C MET A 500 17.80 19.18 3.27
N SER A 501 16.79 19.92 2.80
CA SER A 501 16.59 21.34 3.10
C SER A 501 15.72 21.60 4.33
N ASN A 502 15.28 20.54 5.03
CA ASN A 502 14.36 20.62 6.18
C ASN A 502 13.06 21.35 5.85
N PHE A 503 12.51 21.23 4.65
CA PHE A 503 11.23 21.83 4.29
C PHE A 503 10.03 21.05 4.83
N VAL A 504 10.23 19.80 5.22
CA VAL A 504 9.20 18.93 5.83
C VAL A 504 9.73 18.30 7.11
N ASP A 505 8.85 18.08 8.08
CA ASP A 505 9.17 17.41 9.34
C ASP A 505 9.12 15.89 9.18
N GLY A 506 8.35 15.40 8.21
CA GLY A 506 8.22 13.97 7.96
C GLY A 506 7.63 13.62 6.61
N PHE A 507 7.79 12.35 6.25
CA PHE A 507 7.19 11.74 5.08
C PHE A 507 6.16 10.69 5.46
N THR A 508 5.10 10.61 4.67
CA THR A 508 4.04 9.61 4.73
C THR A 508 3.95 8.87 3.38
N PRO A 509 4.97 8.04 3.04
CA PRO A 509 5.02 7.36 1.75
C PRO A 509 3.87 6.38 1.58
N LEU A 510 3.44 6.18 0.34
CA LEU A 510 2.46 5.19 -0.05
C LEU A 510 3.13 3.83 -0.24
N PHE A 511 2.96 2.91 0.71
CA PHE A 511 3.39 1.52 0.57
C PHE A 511 2.23 0.68 0.00
N LEU A 512 2.05 0.75 -1.30
CA LEU A 512 0.94 0.12 -2.04
C LEU A 512 1.17 -1.39 -2.18
N THR A 513 1.19 -2.12 -1.06
CA THR A 513 1.41 -3.57 -1.06
C THR A 513 0.81 -4.23 0.17
N CYS A 514 0.39 -5.50 0.03
CA CYS A 514 0.09 -6.37 1.18
C CYS A 514 1.32 -7.16 1.64
N ASP A 515 2.36 -7.26 0.81
CA ASP A 515 3.57 -8.05 1.10
C ASP A 515 4.54 -7.28 2.01
N ASP A 516 4.90 -7.89 3.14
CA ASP A 516 5.78 -7.29 4.15
C ASP A 516 7.24 -7.12 3.65
N LYS A 517 7.72 -7.97 2.77
CA LYS A 517 9.07 -7.85 2.18
C LYS A 517 9.14 -6.65 1.23
N THR A 518 8.13 -6.50 0.38
CA THR A 518 8.01 -5.35 -0.51
C THR A 518 7.89 -4.05 0.30
N ALA A 519 7.03 -4.02 1.34
CA ALA A 519 6.92 -2.88 2.24
C ALA A 519 8.27 -2.54 2.89
N THR A 520 9.00 -3.55 3.36
CA THR A 520 10.35 -3.43 3.96
C THR A 520 11.34 -2.79 2.97
N ASN A 521 11.34 -3.23 1.71
CA ASN A 521 12.22 -2.67 0.67
C ASN A 521 11.90 -1.20 0.39
N LEU A 522 10.61 -0.85 0.30
CA LEU A 522 10.14 0.53 0.11
C LEU A 522 10.51 1.43 1.29
N MET A 523 10.36 0.95 2.53
CA MET A 523 10.84 1.66 3.74
C MET A 523 12.35 1.93 3.64
N GLY A 524 13.14 0.91 3.30
CA GLY A 524 14.58 1.01 3.12
C GLY A 524 14.99 2.02 2.06
N GLU A 525 14.24 2.10 0.95
CA GLU A 525 14.51 3.08 -0.12
C GLU A 525 14.36 4.52 0.40
N VAL A 526 13.30 4.84 1.13
CA VAL A 526 13.10 6.18 1.70
C VAL A 526 14.17 6.48 2.74
N LEU A 527 14.47 5.54 3.63
CA LEU A 527 15.47 5.72 4.70
C LEU A 527 16.86 6.02 4.16
N ARG A 528 17.28 5.39 3.07
CA ARG A 528 18.60 5.65 2.43
C ARG A 528 18.69 7.04 1.79
N ASN A 529 17.57 7.65 1.45
CA ASN A 529 17.53 8.89 0.68
C ASN A 529 17.06 10.12 1.44
N LYS A 530 16.48 9.95 2.65
CA LYS A 530 16.04 11.07 3.49
C LYS A 530 17.15 11.57 4.42
N SER A 531 17.00 12.81 4.94
CA SER A 531 17.80 13.33 6.04
C SER A 531 17.49 12.60 7.35
N ALA A 532 18.45 12.52 8.25
CA ALA A 532 18.25 11.97 9.60
C ALA A 532 17.18 12.72 10.39
N SER A 533 17.06 14.05 10.22
CA SER A 533 16.08 14.89 10.90
C SER A 533 14.64 14.69 10.43
N THR A 534 14.42 14.22 9.20
CA THR A 534 13.08 13.99 8.66
C THR A 534 12.50 12.69 9.20
N LYS A 535 11.35 12.74 9.84
CA LYS A 535 10.63 11.57 10.32
C LYS A 535 10.08 10.75 9.14
N LEU A 536 9.89 9.45 9.37
CA LEU A 536 9.25 8.57 8.41
C LEU A 536 8.12 7.83 9.10
N TYR A 537 6.93 7.92 8.52
CA TYR A 537 5.72 7.25 8.97
C TYR A 537 5.27 6.26 7.89
N ALA A 538 5.08 5.00 8.25
CA ALA A 538 4.66 4.00 7.26
C ALA A 538 3.18 4.17 6.89
N GLY A 539 2.89 4.50 5.64
CA GLY A 539 1.53 4.50 5.09
C GLY A 539 1.13 3.08 4.67
N LEU A 540 0.29 2.43 5.48
CA LEU A 540 -0.09 1.02 5.33
C LEU A 540 -1.47 0.88 4.70
N PHE A 541 -1.55 0.16 3.58
CA PHE A 541 -2.76 0.05 2.77
C PHE A 541 -3.56 -1.22 3.09
N VAL A 542 -4.43 -1.17 4.09
CA VAL A 542 -5.30 -2.30 4.47
C VAL A 542 -6.28 -2.73 3.36
N THR A 543 -6.54 -1.86 2.39
CA THR A 543 -7.34 -2.18 1.19
C THR A 543 -6.74 -3.32 0.36
N PHE A 544 -5.41 -3.50 0.39
CA PHE A 544 -4.73 -4.58 -0.33
C PHE A 544 -4.60 -5.86 0.50
N MET A 545 -4.83 -5.81 1.81
CA MET A 545 -4.63 -6.94 2.73
C MET A 545 -5.84 -7.88 2.84
N ASN A 546 -6.98 -7.54 2.22
CA ASN A 546 -8.20 -8.36 2.18
C ASN A 546 -8.74 -8.85 3.55
N GLY A 547 -8.44 -8.15 4.63
CA GLY A 547 -8.79 -8.54 5.99
C GLY A 547 -7.73 -9.40 6.69
N ALA A 548 -6.59 -9.65 6.07
CA ALA A 548 -5.47 -10.37 6.67
C ALA A 548 -4.77 -9.51 7.74
N THR A 549 -5.17 -9.68 9.00
CA THR A 549 -4.59 -8.94 10.14
C THR A 549 -3.10 -9.21 10.32
N SER A 550 -2.65 -10.41 9.97
CA SER A 550 -1.25 -10.78 10.02
C SER A 550 -0.35 -9.93 9.13
N ASP A 551 -0.82 -9.55 7.96
CA ASP A 551 -0.02 -8.75 7.02
C ASP A 551 0.15 -7.34 7.55
N LEU A 552 -0.90 -6.78 8.16
CA LEU A 552 -0.81 -5.49 8.86
C LEU A 552 0.20 -5.56 10.02
N ILE A 553 0.11 -6.58 10.86
CA ILE A 553 1.02 -6.75 12.01
C ILE A 553 2.47 -6.93 11.53
N LYS A 554 2.72 -7.71 10.48
CA LYS A 554 4.06 -7.88 9.90
C LYS A 554 4.63 -6.57 9.34
N GLN A 555 3.82 -5.76 8.65
CA GLN A 555 4.24 -4.46 8.15
C GLN A 555 4.52 -3.46 9.29
N ILE A 556 3.74 -3.48 10.37
CA ILE A 556 4.02 -2.68 11.58
C ILE A 556 5.33 -3.16 12.24
N HIS A 557 5.53 -4.47 12.35
CA HIS A 557 6.81 -5.01 12.84
C HIS A 557 8.01 -4.52 11.99
N ALA A 558 7.89 -4.55 10.67
CA ALA A 558 8.92 -4.04 9.77
C ALA A 558 9.18 -2.54 9.99
N ALA A 559 8.14 -1.72 10.15
CA ALA A 559 8.26 -0.30 10.46
C ALA A 559 9.04 -0.06 11.76
N ARG A 560 8.73 -0.81 12.81
CA ARG A 560 9.44 -0.71 14.11
C ARG A 560 10.87 -1.22 14.05
N LYS A 561 11.11 -2.30 13.31
CA LYS A 561 12.47 -2.83 13.09
C LYS A 561 13.38 -1.80 12.41
N TYR A 562 12.83 -0.95 11.56
CA TYR A 562 13.54 0.16 10.94
C TYR A 562 13.48 1.46 11.74
N SER A 563 12.94 1.45 12.95
CA SER A 563 12.80 2.61 13.84
C SER A 563 12.04 3.79 13.16
N LEU A 564 10.99 3.48 12.42
CA LEU A 564 10.10 4.51 11.90
C LEU A 564 9.37 5.21 13.04
N SER A 565 8.97 6.46 12.82
CA SER A 565 8.34 7.30 13.84
C SER A 565 6.85 6.98 14.07
N GLY A 566 6.31 6.01 13.33
CA GLY A 566 4.93 5.54 13.47
C GLY A 566 4.36 4.99 12.18
N VAL A 567 3.09 4.66 12.25
CA VAL A 567 2.32 4.08 11.15
C VAL A 567 1.02 4.85 10.93
N ILE A 568 0.57 4.91 9.68
CA ILE A 568 -0.68 5.55 9.30
C ILE A 568 -1.45 4.58 8.41
N ILE A 569 -2.65 4.20 8.83
CA ILE A 569 -3.48 3.23 8.11
C ILE A 569 -4.29 3.94 7.03
N PHE A 570 -4.21 3.47 5.82
CA PHE A 570 -5.05 3.89 4.71
C PHE A 570 -6.11 2.81 4.42
N ASP A 571 -7.38 3.08 4.67
CA ASP A 571 -7.97 4.25 5.28
C ASP A 571 -9.06 3.82 6.28
N TYR A 572 -9.71 4.77 6.92
CA TYR A 572 -10.77 4.50 7.92
C TYR A 572 -11.93 3.67 7.34
N ALA A 573 -12.35 3.94 6.10
CA ALA A 573 -13.44 3.22 5.45
C ALA A 573 -13.16 1.72 5.26
N HIS A 574 -11.88 1.33 5.16
CA HIS A 574 -11.43 -0.05 4.99
C HIS A 574 -10.87 -0.68 6.28
N MET A 575 -10.85 0.08 7.38
CA MET A 575 -10.40 -0.38 8.69
C MET A 575 -11.51 -1.21 9.37
N LYS A 576 -11.62 -2.48 8.95
CA LYS A 576 -12.60 -3.45 9.47
C LYS A 576 -12.36 -3.74 10.97
N ASP A 577 -13.39 -4.28 11.65
CA ASP A 577 -13.34 -4.56 13.09
C ASP A 577 -12.21 -5.54 13.47
N ASN A 578 -11.93 -6.55 12.65
CA ASN A 578 -10.83 -7.48 12.89
C ASN A 578 -9.44 -6.80 12.91
N TYR A 579 -9.21 -5.74 12.12
CA TYR A 579 -7.99 -4.95 12.21
C TYR A 579 -7.93 -4.17 13.52
N VAL A 580 -9.05 -3.54 13.90
CA VAL A 580 -9.16 -2.80 15.17
C VAL A 580 -8.87 -3.73 16.35
N GLU A 581 -9.48 -4.90 16.39
CA GLU A 581 -9.26 -5.92 17.42
C GLU A 581 -7.79 -6.32 17.51
N ALA A 582 -7.16 -6.66 16.36
CA ALA A 582 -5.76 -7.05 16.32
C ALA A 582 -4.81 -5.94 16.81
N LEU A 583 -5.08 -4.68 16.47
CA LEU A 583 -4.27 -3.54 16.88
C LEU A 583 -4.42 -3.21 18.37
N THR A 584 -5.61 -3.42 18.94
CA THR A 584 -5.89 -3.11 20.35
C THR A 584 -5.38 -4.17 21.33
N GLU A 585 -4.98 -5.35 20.85
CA GLU A 585 -4.49 -6.42 21.72
C GLU A 585 -3.14 -6.10 22.39
N SER A 586 -2.24 -5.41 21.70
CA SER A 586 -0.98 -4.91 22.29
C SER A 586 -0.33 -3.78 21.47
N VAL A 587 -0.58 -3.68 20.17
CA VAL A 587 0.18 -2.80 19.26
C VAL A 587 -0.13 -1.33 19.52
N PHE A 588 -1.41 -0.97 19.61
CA PHE A 588 -1.86 0.42 19.76
C PHE A 588 -2.31 0.75 21.20
N LYS A 589 -2.48 -0.24 22.05
CA LYS A 589 -2.82 -0.04 23.47
C LYS A 589 -1.91 -0.84 24.39
N PRO A 590 -1.66 -0.35 25.61
CA PRO A 590 -0.98 -1.16 26.61
C PRO A 590 -1.78 -2.43 26.87
N ASN A 591 -1.08 -3.54 26.99
CA ASN A 591 -1.69 -4.80 27.37
C ASN A 591 -2.11 -4.76 28.86
N THR A 592 -3.36 -4.36 29.12
CA THR A 592 -3.91 -4.27 30.48
C THR A 592 -4.71 -5.50 30.90
N LYS A 593 -4.94 -6.46 30.00
CA LYS A 593 -5.70 -7.67 30.31
C LYS A 593 -4.78 -8.71 30.96
N ALA A 594 -4.85 -8.81 32.28
CA ALA A 594 -4.12 -9.80 33.06
C ALA A 594 -4.62 -11.24 32.85
N ASP A 595 -5.88 -11.42 32.41
CA ASP A 595 -6.52 -12.72 32.20
C ASP A 595 -7.13 -12.83 30.80
N VAL A 596 -6.87 -13.96 30.18
CA VAL A 596 -7.31 -14.30 28.85
C VAL A 596 -8.82 -14.61 28.87
N CYS A 597 -9.64 -13.69 28.36
CA CYS A 597 -10.99 -14.05 27.94
C CYS A 597 -10.90 -15.07 26.81
N ILE A 598 -11.47 -16.25 27.00
CA ILE A 598 -11.63 -17.26 25.96
C ILE A 598 -12.68 -16.72 24.98
N PRO A 599 -12.34 -16.40 23.72
CA PRO A 599 -13.36 -16.06 22.73
C PRO A 599 -14.36 -17.22 22.63
N GLY A 600 -15.65 -16.95 22.79
CA GLY A 600 -16.71 -17.93 22.57
C GLY A 600 -17.23 -18.72 23.77
N THR A 601 -16.84 -18.44 25.01
CA THR A 601 -17.63 -18.90 26.18
C THR A 601 -18.63 -17.83 26.58
N THR A 602 -19.79 -17.86 25.97
CA THR A 602 -21.01 -17.27 26.57
C THR A 602 -21.26 -17.98 27.90
N GLN A 603 -20.92 -17.35 29.00
CA GLN A 603 -21.48 -17.77 30.30
C GLN A 603 -22.98 -17.56 30.22
N THR A 604 -23.72 -18.63 30.05
CA THR A 604 -25.13 -18.68 30.43
C THR A 604 -25.20 -18.34 31.94
N ARG A 605 -25.58 -17.09 32.25
CA ARG A 605 -26.00 -16.74 33.60
C ARG A 605 -27.29 -17.52 33.88
N GLU A 606 -27.16 -18.65 34.55
CA GLU A 606 -28.29 -19.25 35.26
C GLU A 606 -28.75 -18.25 36.31
N ASN A 607 -29.90 -17.66 36.05
CA ASN A 607 -30.69 -16.95 37.06
C ASN A 607 -31.15 -17.95 38.14
N LYS A 608 -30.38 -18.10 39.21
CA LYS A 608 -30.95 -18.60 40.46
C LYS A 608 -31.76 -17.49 41.09
N ARG A 609 -33.04 -17.41 40.72
CA ARG A 609 -34.09 -16.93 41.61
C ARG A 609 -34.38 -18.08 42.56
N GLY A 610 -34.19 -17.84 43.86
CA GLY A 610 -34.54 -18.77 44.90
C GLY A 610 -34.45 -18.13 46.27
N ARG A 611 -35.59 -17.67 46.72
CA ARG A 611 -36.02 -17.35 48.10
C ARG A 611 -35.37 -16.16 48.80
#